data_a6e03fbde0d890bb40c0d8ea63baecd1
#
_entry.id   a6e03fbde0d890bb40c0d8ea63baecd1
#
_cell.length_a   1.000
_cell.length_b   1.000
_cell.length_c   1.000
_cell.angle_alpha   90.00
_cell.angle_beta   90.00
_cell.angle_gamma   90.00
#
_symmetry.space_group_name_H-M   'P 1'
#
loop_
_entity.id
_entity.type
_entity.pdbx_description
1 polymer ?
#
loop_
_entity_poly.entity_id
_entity_poly.type
_entity_poly.pdbx_seq_one_letter_code
_entity_poly.pdbx_strand_id
1 'polypeptide(L)'
;DAVSIEAYIKDHKQQRSLLLVRSTLEASNKLLHDYSSDANIGFKDINKELDKYTRAFDVIDILYQSLRTSLNVYSTYENVSDKVGDYRKMLNDFRKKCLERGNIMSTDTLIITINTKALAKIADEGDNLYKSVSDLLLYATGAAACSTSDLLLILTNINNSLDNINRHLNKAYFETWRYIQVRIGYWKKQV
;
A
#
# COMPACT_ATOMS: atom_id res chain seq x y z
N ASP A 1 -4.27 -24.09 -11.28
CA ASP A 1 -4.45 -25.46 -10.82
C ASP A 1 -3.83 -25.66 -9.44
N ALA A 2 -4.59 -26.20 -8.50
CA ALA A 2 -4.16 -26.40 -7.10
C ALA A 2 -2.97 -27.36 -7.00
N VAL A 3 -2.88 -28.38 -7.84
CA VAL A 3 -1.77 -29.33 -7.86
C VAL A 3 -0.46 -28.65 -8.30
N SER A 4 -0.51 -27.81 -9.31
CA SER A 4 0.64 -27.05 -9.80
C SER A 4 1.10 -26.03 -8.77
N ILE A 5 0.17 -25.37 -8.08
CA ILE A 5 0.46 -24.42 -7.02
C ILE A 5 1.08 -25.13 -5.83
N GLU A 6 0.56 -26.30 -5.44
CA GLU A 6 1.10 -27.10 -4.34
C GLU A 6 2.55 -27.51 -4.60
N ALA A 7 2.86 -28.01 -5.80
CA ALA A 7 4.21 -28.38 -6.20
C ALA A 7 5.15 -27.17 -6.17
N TYR A 8 4.69 -26.02 -6.64
CA TYR A 8 5.43 -24.77 -6.64
C TYR A 8 5.79 -24.31 -5.23
N ILE A 9 4.81 -24.31 -4.32
CA ILE A 9 4.98 -23.85 -2.93
C ILE A 9 5.92 -24.78 -2.14
N LYS A 10 5.89 -26.08 -2.40
CA LYS A 10 6.74 -27.07 -1.70
C LYS A 10 8.18 -27.07 -2.17
N ASP A 11 8.52 -26.38 -3.25
CA ASP A 11 9.89 -26.19 -3.69
C ASP A 11 10.67 -25.34 -2.67
N HIS A 12 11.85 -25.82 -2.27
CA HIS A 12 12.70 -25.12 -1.30
C HIS A 12 13.07 -23.69 -1.71
N LYS A 13 13.28 -23.47 -3.00
CA LYS A 13 13.57 -22.13 -3.53
C LYS A 13 12.41 -21.19 -3.33
N GLN A 14 11.18 -21.67 -3.53
CA GLN A 14 9.98 -20.90 -3.32
C GLN A 14 9.69 -20.67 -1.84
N GLN A 15 9.96 -21.64 -0.98
CA GLN A 15 9.86 -21.48 0.46
C GLN A 15 10.77 -20.37 0.97
N ARG A 16 12.02 -20.30 0.48
CA ARG A 16 12.95 -19.19 0.80
C ARG A 16 12.43 -17.85 0.31
N SER A 17 11.88 -17.82 -0.89
CA SER A 17 11.24 -16.61 -1.44
C SER A 17 10.06 -16.14 -0.59
N LEU A 18 9.20 -17.05 -0.15
CA LEU A 18 8.07 -16.73 0.73
C LEU A 18 8.51 -16.27 2.11
N LEU A 19 9.59 -16.82 2.66
CA LEU A 19 10.20 -16.33 3.90
C LEU A 19 10.65 -14.88 3.77
N LEU A 20 11.28 -14.55 2.65
CA LEU A 20 11.71 -13.19 2.35
C LEU A 20 10.50 -12.25 2.21
N VAL A 21 9.45 -12.69 1.54
CA VAL A 21 8.19 -11.92 1.41
C VAL A 21 7.59 -11.67 2.79
N ARG A 22 7.54 -12.68 3.66
CA ARG A 22 7.03 -12.53 5.02
C ARG A 22 7.83 -11.48 5.81
N SER A 23 9.15 -11.52 5.73
CA SER A 23 10.02 -10.54 6.38
C SER A 23 9.80 -9.12 5.82
N THR A 24 9.63 -9.00 4.50
CA THR A 24 9.32 -7.73 3.84
C THR A 24 7.96 -7.19 4.30
N LEU A 25 6.95 -8.04 4.40
CA LEU A 25 5.62 -7.68 4.91
C LEU A 25 5.68 -7.18 6.35
N GLU A 26 6.42 -7.87 7.22
CA GLU A 26 6.57 -7.48 8.62
C GLU A 26 7.16 -6.07 8.73
N ALA A 27 8.27 -5.81 8.04
CA ALA A 27 8.94 -4.50 8.04
C ALA A 27 8.06 -3.42 7.40
N SER A 28 7.41 -3.72 6.28
CA SER A 28 6.54 -2.79 5.56
C SER A 28 5.31 -2.42 6.39
N ASN A 29 4.67 -3.39 7.01
CA ASN A 29 3.47 -3.18 7.82
C ASN A 29 3.78 -2.33 9.06
N LYS A 30 4.94 -2.56 9.69
CA LYS A 30 5.39 -1.74 10.80
C LYS A 30 5.54 -0.27 10.38
N LEU A 31 6.18 -0.01 9.24
CA LEU A 31 6.32 1.34 8.71
C LEU A 31 4.97 1.97 8.37
N LEU A 32 4.06 1.23 7.76
CA LEU A 32 2.73 1.73 7.41
C LEU A 32 1.91 2.05 8.66
N HIS A 33 1.98 1.24 9.71
CA HIS A 33 1.35 1.54 11.00
C HIS A 33 1.97 2.79 11.64
N ASP A 34 3.29 2.91 11.64
CA ASP A 34 3.98 4.09 12.17
C ASP A 34 3.55 5.35 11.40
N TYR A 35 3.52 5.28 10.07
CA TYR A 35 3.10 6.42 9.24
C TYR A 35 1.64 6.82 9.44
N SER A 36 0.76 5.87 9.75
CA SER A 36 -0.65 6.15 9.97
C SER A 36 -0.98 6.62 11.39
N SER A 37 -0.17 6.24 12.38
CA SER A 37 -0.41 6.57 13.78
C SER A 37 0.20 7.90 14.22
N ASP A 38 1.22 8.37 13.52
CA ASP A 38 2.02 9.55 13.88
C ASP A 38 1.63 10.78 13.03
N ALA A 39 0.37 10.92 12.70
CA ALA A 39 -0.13 12.06 11.93
C ALA A 39 -0.27 13.29 12.83
N ASN A 40 0.58 14.27 12.62
CA ASN A 40 0.46 15.58 13.24
C ASN A 40 -0.30 16.52 12.30
N ILE A 41 -1.54 16.82 12.63
CA ILE A 41 -2.43 17.65 11.80
C ILE A 41 -2.13 19.12 12.07
N GLY A 42 -1.05 19.63 11.51
CA GLY A 42 -0.70 21.05 11.60
C GLY A 42 -0.08 21.57 10.32
N PHE A 43 -0.33 22.83 9.97
CA PHE A 43 0.24 23.43 8.77
C PHE A 43 1.76 23.44 8.76
N LYS A 44 2.39 23.56 9.94
CA LYS A 44 3.85 23.55 10.06
C LYS A 44 4.47 22.24 9.62
N ASP A 45 3.72 21.14 9.72
CA ASP A 45 4.20 19.80 9.49
C ASP A 45 3.67 19.20 8.18
N ILE A 46 2.90 19.93 7.39
CA ILE A 46 2.28 19.40 6.18
C ILE A 46 3.32 18.92 5.16
N ASN A 47 4.46 19.58 5.03
CA ASN A 47 5.54 19.14 4.16
C ASN A 47 6.13 17.80 4.63
N LYS A 48 6.28 17.62 5.94
CA LYS A 48 6.73 16.35 6.54
C LYS A 48 5.72 15.24 6.28
N GLU A 49 4.43 15.54 6.40
CA GLU A 49 3.37 14.60 6.09
C GLU A 49 3.38 14.18 4.61
N LEU A 50 3.56 15.11 3.70
CA LEU A 50 3.68 14.80 2.27
C LEU A 50 4.89 13.92 1.97
N ASP A 51 6.04 14.18 2.59
CA ASP A 51 7.22 13.33 2.47
C ASP A 51 6.98 11.94 3.04
N LYS A 52 6.30 11.86 4.16
CA LYS A 52 5.92 10.60 4.80
C LYS A 52 5.00 9.75 3.89
N TYR A 53 4.00 10.37 3.28
CA TYR A 53 3.11 9.68 2.34
C TYR A 53 3.86 9.18 1.11
N THR A 54 4.78 9.98 0.58
CA THR A 54 5.64 9.57 -0.54
C THR A 54 6.45 8.32 -0.18
N ARG A 55 7.04 8.28 1.03
CA ARG A 55 7.76 7.10 1.52
C ARG A 55 6.83 5.91 1.73
N ALA A 56 5.63 6.14 2.25
CA ALA A 56 4.63 5.08 2.44
C ALA A 56 4.22 4.44 1.11
N PHE A 57 4.05 5.24 0.07
CA PHE A 57 3.75 4.74 -1.28
C PHE A 57 4.90 3.91 -1.85
N ASP A 58 6.15 4.29 -1.59
CA ASP A 58 7.32 3.48 -1.96
C ASP A 58 7.31 2.13 -1.25
N VAL A 59 6.95 2.09 0.02
CA VAL A 59 6.81 0.85 0.80
C VAL A 59 5.73 -0.04 0.18
N ILE A 60 4.59 0.52 -0.19
CA ILE A 60 3.51 -0.21 -0.85
C ILE A 60 3.97 -0.78 -2.20
N ASP A 61 4.69 0.00 -2.99
CA ASP A 61 5.23 -0.45 -4.27
C ASP A 61 6.19 -1.63 -4.10
N ILE A 62 7.12 -1.56 -3.15
CA ILE A 62 8.05 -2.65 -2.82
C ILE A 62 7.29 -3.90 -2.41
N LEU A 63 6.26 -3.76 -1.57
CA LEU A 63 5.42 -4.86 -1.13
C LEU A 63 4.77 -5.58 -2.32
N TYR A 64 4.17 -4.83 -3.23
CA TYR A 64 3.52 -5.41 -4.41
C TYR A 64 4.50 -6.10 -5.34
N GLN A 65 5.67 -5.51 -5.57
CA GLN A 65 6.71 -6.11 -6.39
C GLN A 65 7.19 -7.43 -5.80
N SER A 66 7.38 -7.48 -4.48
CA SER A 66 7.78 -8.71 -3.77
C SER A 66 6.73 -9.82 -3.93
N LEU A 67 5.47 -9.50 -3.76
CA LEU A 67 4.37 -10.45 -3.90
C LEU A 67 4.20 -10.91 -5.35
N ARG A 68 4.32 -10.00 -6.31
CA ARG A 68 4.26 -10.31 -7.73
C ARG A 68 5.36 -11.30 -8.13
N THR A 69 6.59 -11.05 -7.67
CA THR A 69 7.73 -11.91 -7.99
C THR A 69 7.59 -13.30 -7.38
N SER A 70 7.12 -13.38 -6.12
CA SER A 70 7.11 -14.62 -5.36
C SER A 70 5.86 -15.48 -5.57
N LEU A 71 4.70 -14.85 -5.76
CA LEU A 71 3.43 -15.55 -5.88
C LEU A 71 2.82 -15.48 -7.27
N ASN A 72 3.51 -14.83 -8.21
CA ASN A 72 3.03 -14.69 -9.57
C ASN A 72 1.62 -14.06 -9.64
N VAL A 73 1.36 -13.08 -8.78
CA VAL A 73 0.09 -12.40 -8.67
C VAL A 73 0.04 -11.28 -9.71
N TYR A 74 -0.81 -11.40 -10.75
CA TYR A 74 -0.68 -10.55 -11.91
C TYR A 74 -1.71 -9.47 -12.07
N SER A 75 -2.89 -9.83 -12.31
CA SER A 75 -3.81 -9.05 -13.12
C SER A 75 -4.34 -7.77 -12.49
N THR A 76 -4.36 -7.69 -11.17
CA THR A 76 -4.99 -6.55 -10.47
C THR A 76 -3.98 -5.44 -10.15
N TYR A 77 -2.67 -5.69 -10.32
CA TYR A 77 -1.61 -4.83 -9.78
C TYR A 77 -0.64 -4.29 -10.82
N GLU A 78 -0.92 -4.47 -12.09
CA GLU A 78 -0.06 -4.02 -13.19
C GLU A 78 0.27 -2.53 -13.14
N ASN A 79 -0.61 -1.74 -12.54
CA ASN A 79 -0.50 -0.28 -12.53
C ASN A 79 -0.18 0.33 -11.16
N VAL A 80 0.16 -0.48 -10.15
CA VAL A 80 0.45 0.07 -8.81
C VAL A 80 1.67 0.98 -8.84
N SER A 81 2.74 0.57 -9.53
CA SER A 81 3.96 1.37 -9.65
C SER A 81 3.68 2.71 -10.36
N ASP A 82 2.89 2.68 -11.43
CA ASP A 82 2.48 3.89 -12.16
C ASP A 82 1.65 4.81 -11.25
N LYS A 83 0.71 4.25 -10.49
CA LYS A 83 -0.10 5.01 -9.54
C LYS A 83 0.74 5.63 -8.43
N VAL A 84 1.70 4.91 -7.90
CA VAL A 84 2.63 5.44 -6.91
C VAL A 84 3.42 6.62 -7.49
N GLY A 85 3.89 6.48 -8.71
CA GLY A 85 4.56 7.57 -9.45
C GLY A 85 3.67 8.79 -9.63
N ASP A 86 2.43 8.58 -10.08
CA ASP A 86 1.44 9.64 -10.26
C ASP A 86 1.07 10.32 -8.94
N TYR A 87 0.96 9.55 -7.87
CA TYR A 87 0.67 10.07 -6.54
C TYR A 87 1.79 10.99 -6.04
N ARG A 88 3.04 10.55 -6.19
CA ARG A 88 4.22 11.37 -5.84
C ARG A 88 4.24 12.67 -6.61
N LYS A 89 4.01 12.61 -7.91
CA LYS A 89 3.96 13.78 -8.79
C LYS A 89 2.86 14.76 -8.35
N MET A 90 1.70 14.23 -8.05
CA MET A 90 0.55 15.02 -7.61
C MET A 90 0.83 15.76 -6.29
N LEU A 91 1.40 15.07 -5.30
CA LEU A 91 1.78 15.67 -4.03
C LEU A 91 2.89 16.72 -4.20
N ASN A 92 3.84 16.47 -5.08
CA ASN A 92 4.91 17.41 -5.39
C ASN A 92 4.38 18.68 -6.09
N ASP A 93 3.44 18.52 -7.01
CA ASP A 93 2.76 19.64 -7.66
C ASP A 93 1.98 20.49 -6.65
N PHE A 94 1.28 19.86 -5.73
CA PHE A 94 0.60 20.57 -4.63
C PHE A 94 1.58 21.38 -3.79
N ARG A 95 2.70 20.76 -3.40
CA ARG A 95 3.76 21.44 -2.65
C ARG A 95 4.24 22.69 -3.39
N LYS A 96 4.63 22.55 -4.64
CA LYS A 96 5.18 23.65 -5.45
C LYS A 96 4.17 24.75 -5.74
N LYS A 97 2.96 24.37 -6.10
CA LYS A 97 1.95 25.33 -6.58
C LYS A 97 1.17 26.01 -5.46
N CYS A 98 1.14 25.43 -4.27
CA CYS A 98 0.35 25.93 -3.15
C CYS A 98 1.22 26.25 -1.94
N LEU A 99 1.97 25.29 -1.41
CA LEU A 99 2.68 25.44 -0.14
C LEU A 99 3.90 26.34 -0.23
N GLU A 100 4.74 26.19 -1.27
CA GLU A 100 5.95 27.02 -1.45
C GLU A 100 5.62 28.48 -1.73
N ARG A 101 4.40 28.78 -2.18
CA ARG A 101 3.94 30.15 -2.40
C ARG A 101 3.33 30.77 -1.13
N GLY A 102 3.30 30.05 -0.02
CA GLY A 102 2.78 30.53 1.26
C GLY A 102 1.26 30.63 1.33
N ASN A 103 0.54 30.12 0.34
CA ASN A 103 -0.92 30.16 0.31
C ASN A 103 -1.51 28.89 0.91
N ILE A 104 -1.54 28.81 2.22
CA ILE A 104 -2.04 27.68 2.98
C ILE A 104 -3.45 28.02 3.53
N MET A 105 -4.39 27.09 3.33
CA MET A 105 -5.78 27.21 3.84
C MET A 105 -6.05 26.16 4.91
N SER A 106 -7.01 26.46 5.79
CA SER A 106 -7.46 25.50 6.83
C SER A 106 -7.93 24.17 6.23
N THR A 107 -8.48 24.19 5.03
CA THR A 107 -8.92 22.99 4.29
C THR A 107 -7.77 22.14 3.77
N ASP A 108 -6.56 22.66 3.71
CA ASP A 108 -5.41 21.92 3.21
C ASP A 108 -5.04 20.74 4.11
N THR A 109 -5.44 20.75 5.38
CA THR A 109 -5.32 19.60 6.28
C THR A 109 -6.16 18.41 5.85
N LEU A 110 -7.13 18.58 4.95
CA LEU A 110 -7.93 17.47 4.42
C LEU A 110 -7.05 16.44 3.70
N ILE A 111 -6.00 16.89 3.03
CA ILE A 111 -5.06 15.98 2.36
C ILE A 111 -4.38 15.02 3.35
N ILE A 112 -4.07 15.53 4.56
CA ILE A 112 -3.51 14.73 5.65
C ILE A 112 -4.53 13.70 6.11
N THR A 113 -5.75 14.12 6.35
CA THR A 113 -6.84 13.24 6.80
C THR A 113 -7.10 12.11 5.81
N ILE A 114 -7.21 12.43 4.52
CA ILE A 114 -7.45 11.44 3.46
C ILE A 114 -6.35 10.38 3.45
N ASN A 115 -5.09 10.80 3.42
CA ASN A 115 -3.97 9.89 3.27
C ASN A 115 -3.68 9.10 4.54
N THR A 116 -3.74 9.72 5.71
CA THR A 116 -3.56 9.02 6.99
C THR A 116 -4.60 7.91 7.18
N LYS A 117 -5.86 8.22 6.87
CA LYS A 117 -6.95 7.25 6.98
C LYS A 117 -6.77 6.09 6.00
N ALA A 118 -6.33 6.37 4.77
CA ALA A 118 -6.04 5.34 3.79
C ALA A 118 -4.88 4.44 4.22
N LEU A 119 -3.79 5.02 4.73
CA LEU A 119 -2.63 4.26 5.21
C LEU A 119 -2.98 3.36 6.39
N ALA A 120 -3.84 3.81 7.31
CA ALA A 120 -4.30 2.98 8.42
C ALA A 120 -5.03 1.72 7.92
N LYS A 121 -5.92 1.87 6.95
CA LYS A 121 -6.64 0.75 6.35
C LYS A 121 -5.71 -0.18 5.55
N ILE A 122 -4.75 0.39 4.82
CA ILE A 122 -3.76 -0.38 4.07
C ILE A 122 -2.86 -1.17 5.03
N ALA A 123 -2.46 -0.58 6.15
CA ALA A 123 -1.67 -1.26 7.17
C ALA A 123 -2.42 -2.45 7.77
N ASP A 124 -3.71 -2.32 8.05
CA ASP A 124 -4.54 -3.41 8.55
C ASP A 124 -4.63 -4.56 7.54
N GLU A 125 -4.81 -4.25 6.26
CA GLU A 125 -4.80 -5.26 5.20
C GLU A 125 -3.42 -5.90 5.02
N GLY A 126 -2.36 -5.14 5.23
CA GLY A 126 -0.99 -5.67 5.27
C GLY A 126 -0.80 -6.72 6.37
N ASP A 127 -1.40 -6.52 7.53
CA ASP A 127 -1.41 -7.50 8.62
C ASP A 127 -2.14 -8.78 8.20
N ASN A 128 -3.26 -8.66 7.52
CA ASN A 128 -3.99 -9.81 6.96
C ASN A 128 -3.14 -10.57 5.93
N LEU A 129 -2.41 -9.86 5.08
CA LEU A 129 -1.46 -10.45 4.14
C LEU A 129 -0.35 -11.22 4.86
N TYR A 130 0.23 -10.63 5.89
CA TYR A 130 1.27 -11.28 6.69
C TYR A 130 0.77 -12.60 7.26
N LYS A 131 -0.44 -12.60 7.82
CA LYS A 131 -1.07 -13.80 8.36
C LYS A 131 -1.26 -14.87 7.29
N SER A 132 -1.79 -14.48 6.13
CA SER A 132 -2.05 -15.41 5.03
C SER A 132 -0.75 -16.00 4.44
N VAL A 133 0.29 -15.20 4.30
CA VAL A 133 1.61 -15.69 3.84
C VAL A 133 2.23 -16.60 4.89
N SER A 134 2.08 -16.30 6.18
CA SER A 134 2.54 -17.16 7.27
C SER A 134 1.83 -18.50 7.25
N ASP A 135 0.53 -18.53 7.04
CA ASP A 135 -0.26 -19.76 6.90
C ASP A 135 0.20 -20.56 5.67
N LEU A 136 0.47 -19.89 4.56
CA LEU A 136 1.00 -20.52 3.36
C LEU A 136 2.35 -21.19 3.60
N LEU A 137 3.24 -20.54 4.36
CA LEU A 137 4.53 -21.11 4.75
C LEU A 137 4.39 -22.34 5.64
N LEU A 138 3.48 -22.33 6.61
CA LEU A 138 3.20 -23.49 7.43
C LEU A 138 2.75 -24.68 6.59
N TYR A 139 1.90 -24.44 5.59
CA TYR A 139 1.51 -25.44 4.63
C TYR A 139 2.71 -25.95 3.80
N ALA A 140 3.49 -25.02 3.27
CA ALA A 140 4.62 -25.31 2.36
C ALA A 140 5.71 -26.15 3.06
N THR A 141 5.97 -25.87 4.34
CA THR A 141 7.00 -26.58 5.14
C THR A 141 6.49 -27.87 5.76
N GLY A 142 5.19 -28.17 5.67
CA GLY A 142 4.57 -29.34 6.31
C GLY A 142 4.36 -29.17 7.81
N ALA A 143 4.58 -27.99 8.38
CA ALA A 143 4.35 -27.71 9.80
C ALA A 143 2.88 -27.73 10.19
N ALA A 144 1.99 -27.50 9.23
CA ALA A 144 0.54 -27.60 9.40
C ALA A 144 -0.05 -28.51 8.32
N ALA A 145 -0.98 -29.39 8.70
CA ALA A 145 -1.75 -30.18 7.76
C ALA A 145 -2.82 -29.28 7.13
N CYS A 146 -2.83 -29.21 5.82
CA CYS A 146 -3.83 -28.48 5.06
C CYS A 146 -4.42 -29.35 3.95
N SER A 147 -5.72 -29.24 3.74
CA SER A 147 -6.36 -29.76 2.53
C SER A 147 -6.12 -28.84 1.33
N THR A 148 -6.42 -29.34 0.14
CA THR A 148 -6.43 -28.52 -1.08
C THR A 148 -7.37 -27.32 -0.93
N SER A 149 -8.51 -27.50 -0.30
CA SER A 149 -9.48 -26.44 -0.02
C SER A 149 -8.88 -25.35 0.88
N ASP A 150 -8.12 -25.74 1.91
CA ASP A 150 -7.45 -24.81 2.81
C ASP A 150 -6.41 -23.98 2.05
N LEU A 151 -5.62 -24.62 1.18
CA LEU A 151 -4.65 -23.93 0.34
C LEU A 151 -5.32 -22.88 -0.57
N LEU A 152 -6.40 -23.28 -1.22
CA LEU A 152 -7.16 -22.36 -2.09
C LEU A 152 -7.75 -21.19 -1.30
N LEU A 153 -8.21 -21.44 -0.07
CA LEU A 153 -8.71 -20.38 0.80
C LEU A 153 -7.61 -19.38 1.17
N ILE A 154 -6.42 -19.87 1.52
CA ILE A 154 -5.27 -19.00 1.83
C ILE A 154 -4.93 -18.11 0.62
N LEU A 155 -4.86 -18.69 -0.57
CA LEU A 155 -4.57 -17.93 -1.80
C LEU A 155 -5.66 -16.91 -2.11
N THR A 156 -6.92 -17.26 -1.89
CA THR A 156 -8.06 -16.34 -2.03
C THR A 156 -7.95 -15.18 -1.05
N ASN A 157 -7.58 -15.44 0.20
CA ASN A 157 -7.40 -14.42 1.22
C ASN A 157 -6.26 -13.45 0.85
N ILE A 158 -5.16 -13.97 0.30
CA ILE A 158 -4.06 -13.12 -0.21
C ILE A 158 -4.57 -12.19 -1.30
N ASN A 159 -5.28 -12.71 -2.29
CA ASN A 159 -5.83 -11.90 -3.37
C ASN A 159 -6.83 -10.87 -2.86
N ASN A 160 -7.70 -11.23 -1.93
CA ASN A 160 -8.67 -10.31 -1.35
C ASN A 160 -7.99 -9.16 -0.60
N SER A 161 -6.96 -9.44 0.18
CA SER A 161 -6.20 -8.41 0.90
C SER A 161 -5.50 -7.45 -0.08
N LEU A 162 -4.91 -7.97 -1.15
CA LEU A 162 -4.30 -7.16 -2.19
C LEU A 162 -5.33 -6.29 -2.92
N ASP A 163 -6.50 -6.82 -3.22
CA ASP A 163 -7.60 -6.06 -3.83
C ASP A 163 -8.07 -4.94 -2.91
N ASN A 164 -8.18 -5.20 -1.63
CA ASN A 164 -8.58 -4.22 -0.63
C ASN A 164 -7.55 -3.09 -0.51
N ILE A 165 -6.26 -3.43 -0.48
CA ILE A 165 -5.18 -2.42 -0.46
C ILE A 165 -5.27 -1.54 -1.71
N ASN A 166 -5.44 -2.14 -2.89
CA ASN A 166 -5.56 -1.40 -4.15
C ASN A 166 -6.80 -0.48 -4.14
N ARG A 167 -7.91 -0.95 -3.59
CA ARG A 167 -9.13 -0.15 -3.47
C ARG A 167 -8.93 1.07 -2.56
N HIS A 168 -8.29 0.90 -1.42
CA HIS A 168 -7.99 2.01 -0.51
C HIS A 168 -7.03 3.01 -1.14
N LEU A 169 -6.02 2.53 -1.85
CA LEU A 169 -5.07 3.37 -2.57
C LEU A 169 -5.77 4.19 -3.67
N ASN A 170 -6.62 3.54 -4.47
CA ASN A 170 -7.37 4.20 -5.53
C ASN A 170 -8.32 5.28 -4.98
N LYS A 171 -9.04 4.96 -3.92
CA LYS A 171 -9.96 5.90 -3.29
C LYS A 171 -9.22 7.13 -2.78
N ALA A 172 -8.12 6.94 -2.08
CA ALA A 172 -7.29 8.04 -1.59
C ALA A 172 -6.70 8.86 -2.75
N TYR A 173 -6.26 8.20 -3.81
CA TYR A 173 -5.76 8.87 -5.01
C TYR A 173 -6.82 9.80 -5.60
N PHE A 174 -8.04 9.31 -5.84
CA PHE A 174 -9.11 10.12 -6.43
C PHE A 174 -9.54 11.26 -5.52
N GLU A 175 -9.67 11.03 -4.23
CA GLU A 175 -10.04 12.07 -3.26
C GLU A 175 -8.95 13.15 -3.17
N THR A 176 -7.69 12.76 -3.12
CA THR A 176 -6.54 13.69 -3.11
C THR A 176 -6.43 14.45 -4.42
N TRP A 177 -6.57 13.76 -5.56
CA TRP A 177 -6.55 14.39 -6.87
C TRP A 177 -7.66 15.45 -7.00
N ARG A 178 -8.88 15.12 -6.62
CA ARG A 178 -10.01 16.05 -6.65
C ARG A 178 -9.73 17.29 -5.81
N TYR A 179 -9.26 17.08 -4.58
CA TYR A 179 -8.89 18.17 -3.69
C TYR A 179 -7.84 19.08 -4.33
N ILE A 180 -6.77 18.51 -4.87
CA ILE A 180 -5.68 19.26 -5.48
C ILE A 180 -6.16 20.05 -6.71
N GLN A 181 -7.00 19.47 -7.55
CA GLN A 181 -7.54 20.16 -8.74
C GLN A 181 -8.39 21.36 -8.33
N VAL A 182 -9.26 21.24 -7.35
CA VAL A 182 -10.04 22.34 -6.82
C VAL A 182 -9.12 23.41 -6.20
N ARG A 183 -8.12 23.00 -5.47
CA ARG A 183 -7.16 23.85 -4.79
C ARG A 183 -6.32 24.67 -5.78
N ILE A 184 -5.83 24.03 -6.84
CA ILE A 184 -5.09 24.71 -7.91
C ILE A 184 -5.99 25.70 -8.64
N GLY A 185 -7.24 25.33 -8.92
CA GLY A 185 -8.23 26.22 -9.53
C GLY A 185 -8.51 27.45 -8.67
N TYR A 186 -8.66 27.27 -7.37
CA TYR A 186 -8.79 28.37 -6.42
C TYR A 186 -7.57 29.29 -6.43
N TRP A 187 -6.36 28.71 -6.38
CA TRP A 187 -5.12 29.48 -6.45
C TRP A 187 -5.02 30.34 -7.71
N LYS A 188 -5.36 29.78 -8.87
CA LYS A 188 -5.35 30.52 -10.13
C LYS A 188 -6.30 31.71 -10.15
N LYS A 189 -7.42 31.62 -9.44
CA LYS A 189 -8.38 32.73 -9.32
C LYS A 189 -7.90 33.84 -8.40
N GLN A 190 -6.99 33.53 -7.46
CA GLN A 190 -6.43 34.51 -6.52
C GLN A 190 -5.24 35.30 -7.11
N VAL A 191 -4.64 34.78 -8.17
CA VAL A 191 -3.57 35.42 -8.92
C VAL A 191 -4.16 36.25 -10.03
#